data_f347511e05cda449979bd1c6e736e049
#
_entry.id   f347511e05cda449979bd1c6e736e049
#
_cell.length_a   1.000
_cell.length_b   1.000
_cell.length_c   1.000
_cell.angle_alpha   90.00
_cell.angle_beta   90.00
_cell.angle_gamma   90.00
#
_symmetry.space_group_name_H-M   'P 1'
#
loop_
_entity.id
_entity.type
_entity.pdbx_description
1 polymer ?
#
loop_
_entity_poly.entity_id
_entity_poly.type
_entity_poly.pdbx_seq_one_letter_code
_entity_poly.pdbx_strand_id
1 'polypeptide(L)'
;MTWRGAARLAGLWCGLVGGVAPAALAQPPAPLPAAAPAAAPRPAPRPAAAVAPAPETEDAVIAVAPLARGDSILVSFSTSRALTPSIEQAIESGLPTTFTYDVELRRPSFFWFDKLVASARIAATVRFDPLTRRYHVTLLQDGRVAEERATDRADEVRRWVSVFERLPLFSTRELTEQTDYAVHVRGRTTPRRTWSFWPWARPSAHGSAGFTFVP
;
A
#
# COMPACT_ATOMS: atom_id res chain seq x y z
N MET A 1 -29.62 -29.66 -24.27
CA MET A 1 -29.77 -28.84 -25.48
C MET A 1 -28.38 -28.39 -25.90
N THR A 2 -27.92 -28.99 -26.94
CA THR A 2 -26.59 -28.87 -27.56
C THR A 2 -26.57 -27.67 -28.51
N TRP A 3 -25.49 -26.87 -28.46
CA TRP A 3 -25.14 -26.08 -29.65
C TRP A 3 -23.62 -26.09 -29.84
N ARG A 4 -23.26 -26.83 -30.89
CA ARG A 4 -21.95 -26.89 -31.55
C ARG A 4 -21.99 -25.86 -32.69
N GLY A 5 -20.93 -25.15 -32.95
CA GLY A 5 -20.81 -24.29 -34.12
C GLY A 5 -19.34 -23.88 -34.32
N ALA A 6 -18.70 -24.64 -35.20
CA ALA A 6 -17.36 -24.40 -35.74
C ALA A 6 -17.41 -23.34 -36.84
N ALA A 7 -16.30 -22.60 -37.03
CA ALA A 7 -15.83 -22.23 -38.36
C ALA A 7 -14.39 -21.68 -38.28
N ARG A 8 -13.53 -22.37 -38.98
CA ARG A 8 -12.16 -22.03 -39.41
C ARG A 8 -12.23 -20.92 -40.46
N LEU A 9 -11.25 -20.06 -40.55
CA LEU A 9 -10.71 -19.55 -41.81
C LEU A 9 -9.24 -19.18 -41.67
N ALA A 10 -8.44 -19.91 -42.43
CA ALA A 10 -7.06 -19.68 -42.77
C ALA A 10 -6.96 -18.54 -43.79
N GLY A 11 -5.96 -17.70 -43.68
CA GLY A 11 -5.60 -16.71 -44.66
C GLY A 11 -4.07 -16.62 -44.80
N LEU A 12 -3.54 -17.47 -45.65
CA LEU A 12 -2.18 -17.45 -46.17
C LEU A 12 -2.05 -16.29 -47.17
N TRP A 13 -1.09 -15.38 -46.95
CA TRP A 13 -0.66 -14.51 -48.04
C TRP A 13 0.87 -14.50 -48.10
N CYS A 14 1.35 -15.26 -49.12
CA CYS A 14 2.68 -15.20 -49.71
C CYS A 14 2.71 -14.03 -50.68
N GLY A 15 3.68 -13.13 -50.52
CA GLY A 15 3.96 -12.04 -51.46
C GLY A 15 5.47 -11.90 -51.65
N LEU A 16 5.96 -12.57 -52.68
CA LEU A 16 7.33 -12.55 -53.20
C LEU A 16 7.40 -11.41 -54.19
N VAL A 17 8.22 -10.39 -53.95
CA VAL A 17 8.66 -9.47 -55.01
C VAL A 17 10.14 -9.23 -54.81
N GLY A 18 10.88 -9.71 -55.76
CA GLY A 18 12.31 -9.47 -55.99
C GLY A 18 12.54 -8.06 -56.56
N GLY A 19 13.75 -7.60 -56.48
CA GLY A 19 14.07 -6.36 -57.18
C GLY A 19 15.41 -5.77 -56.77
N VAL A 20 16.42 -6.08 -57.57
CA VAL A 20 17.43 -5.19 -58.11
C VAL A 20 18.34 -4.45 -57.13
N ALA A 21 19.58 -4.90 -57.03
CA ALA A 21 20.72 -4.15 -56.53
C ALA A 21 21.17 -3.07 -57.55
N PRO A 22 21.46 -1.85 -57.14
CA PRO A 22 22.29 -0.95 -57.94
C PRO A 22 23.74 -1.03 -57.51
N ALA A 23 24.58 -0.99 -58.55
CA ALA A 23 26.03 -1.08 -58.55
C ALA A 23 26.73 -0.05 -57.63
N ALA A 24 27.75 -0.52 -56.95
CA ALA A 24 28.70 0.29 -56.21
C ALA A 24 29.53 1.15 -57.16
N LEU A 25 29.39 2.46 -57.07
CA LEU A 25 30.34 3.42 -57.58
C LEU A 25 31.44 3.60 -56.52
N ALA A 26 32.67 3.19 -56.91
CA ALA A 26 33.87 3.36 -56.11
C ALA A 26 34.18 4.87 -55.91
N GLN A 27 34.20 5.32 -54.68
CA GLN A 27 34.72 6.63 -54.30
C GLN A 27 36.24 6.55 -54.12
N PRO A 28 36.99 7.56 -54.60
CA PRO A 28 38.41 7.64 -54.34
C PRO A 28 38.72 7.93 -52.86
N PRO A 29 39.85 7.47 -52.29
CA PRO A 29 40.20 7.65 -50.91
C PRO A 29 40.43 9.15 -50.61
N ALA A 30 39.76 9.64 -49.59
CA ALA A 30 39.96 10.97 -49.03
C ALA A 30 41.27 11.04 -48.26
N PRO A 31 41.98 12.20 -48.30
CA PRO A 31 43.25 12.39 -47.61
C PRO A 31 43.05 12.34 -46.10
N LEU A 32 44.00 11.67 -45.43
CA LEU A 32 44.08 11.56 -43.97
C LEU A 32 44.14 12.96 -43.32
N PRO A 33 43.27 13.28 -42.39
CA PRO A 33 43.41 14.49 -41.59
C PRO A 33 44.60 14.34 -40.63
N ALA A 34 45.45 15.40 -40.63
CA ALA A 34 46.59 15.53 -39.73
C ALA A 34 46.16 15.32 -38.26
N ALA A 35 47.02 14.60 -37.52
CA ALA A 35 46.86 14.34 -36.10
C ALA A 35 46.68 15.64 -35.32
N ALA A 36 45.51 15.81 -34.72
CA ALA A 36 45.27 16.82 -33.72
C ALA A 36 45.95 16.41 -32.40
N PRO A 37 46.51 17.34 -31.61
CA PRO A 37 47.15 17.02 -30.36
C PRO A 37 46.16 16.41 -29.39
N ALA A 38 46.61 15.35 -28.71
CA ALA A 38 45.86 14.60 -27.71
C ALA A 38 45.30 15.55 -26.63
N ALA A 39 44.00 15.74 -26.64
CA ALA A 39 43.29 16.38 -25.55
C ALA A 39 43.40 15.51 -24.29
N ALA A 40 43.87 16.09 -23.20
CA ALA A 40 43.96 15.45 -21.91
C ALA A 40 42.59 14.78 -21.52
N PRO A 41 42.59 13.60 -20.87
CA PRO A 41 41.38 12.93 -20.49
C PRO A 41 40.58 13.81 -19.54
N ARG A 42 39.36 14.20 -19.95
CA ARG A 42 38.39 14.82 -19.09
C ARG A 42 38.08 13.83 -17.94
N PRO A 43 38.15 14.28 -16.67
CA PRO A 43 37.70 13.41 -15.57
C PRO A 43 36.25 13.00 -15.83
N ALA A 44 36.03 11.71 -15.79
CA ALA A 44 34.67 11.13 -15.91
C ALA A 44 33.76 11.79 -14.85
N PRO A 45 32.52 12.15 -15.21
CA PRO A 45 31.58 12.64 -14.21
C PRO A 45 31.46 11.56 -13.14
N ARG A 46 31.78 11.90 -11.88
CA ARG A 46 31.50 11.04 -10.73
C ARG A 46 30.03 10.69 -10.82
N PRO A 47 29.66 9.39 -10.73
CA PRO A 47 28.27 9.02 -10.57
C PRO A 47 27.75 9.81 -9.38
N ALA A 48 26.70 10.61 -9.60
CA ALA A 48 25.97 11.25 -8.52
C ALA A 48 25.67 10.13 -7.53
N ALA A 49 26.18 10.26 -6.31
CA ALA A 49 25.90 9.33 -5.23
C ALA A 49 24.37 9.23 -5.21
N ALA A 50 23.86 8.06 -5.59
CA ALA A 50 22.46 7.75 -5.38
C ALA A 50 22.26 7.97 -3.88
N VAL A 51 21.51 9.01 -3.55
CA VAL A 51 21.03 9.22 -2.17
C VAL A 51 20.22 7.97 -1.90
N ALA A 52 20.83 7.03 -1.19
CA ALA A 52 20.13 5.89 -0.65
C ALA A 52 18.94 6.46 0.13
N PRO A 53 17.72 6.03 -0.14
CA PRO A 53 16.60 6.45 0.69
C PRO A 53 17.00 6.07 2.12
N ALA A 54 17.04 7.08 3.00
CA ALA A 54 17.26 6.86 4.42
C ALA A 54 16.28 5.78 4.87
N PRO A 55 16.71 4.81 5.70
CA PRO A 55 15.79 3.80 6.20
C PRO A 55 14.70 4.52 6.98
N GLU A 56 13.50 4.58 6.44
CA GLU A 56 12.28 5.05 7.12
C GLU A 56 11.87 4.01 8.18
N THR A 57 12.79 3.68 9.07
CA THR A 57 12.61 2.65 10.10
C THR A 57 12.47 3.31 11.48
N GLU A 58 11.63 4.34 11.56
CA GLU A 58 11.01 4.65 12.85
C GLU A 58 9.63 3.99 12.83
N ASP A 59 9.47 2.99 13.67
CA ASP A 59 8.17 2.34 13.89
C ASP A 59 7.15 3.41 14.24
N ALA A 60 6.17 3.60 13.36
CA ALA A 60 5.13 4.59 13.60
C ALA A 60 4.30 4.13 14.80
N VAL A 61 4.19 4.99 15.80
CA VAL A 61 3.41 4.71 17.00
C VAL A 61 1.93 4.94 16.73
N ILE A 62 1.09 3.97 17.10
CA ILE A 62 -0.35 4.11 17.11
C ILE A 62 -0.78 4.43 18.54
N ALA A 63 -1.43 5.56 18.74
CA ALA A 63 -2.10 5.88 20.00
C ALA A 63 -3.41 5.10 20.07
N VAL A 64 -3.64 4.33 21.14
CA VAL A 64 -4.82 3.47 21.33
C VAL A 64 -5.54 3.86 22.61
N ALA A 65 -6.87 3.96 22.56
CA ALA A 65 -7.73 4.27 23.71
C ALA A 65 -8.95 3.34 23.69
N PRO A 66 -8.94 2.25 24.45
CA PRO A 66 -10.10 1.39 24.65
C PRO A 66 -11.07 1.99 25.68
N LEU A 67 -12.37 1.77 25.48
CA LEU A 67 -13.44 2.19 26.37
C LEU A 67 -14.52 1.12 26.42
N ALA A 68 -14.73 0.52 27.58
CA ALA A 68 -15.87 -0.37 27.80
C ALA A 68 -17.14 0.47 28.01
N ARG A 69 -18.19 0.21 27.23
CA ARG A 69 -19.49 0.89 27.35
C ARG A 69 -20.63 -0.08 27.04
N GLY A 70 -21.44 -0.39 28.04
CA GLY A 70 -22.52 -1.37 27.92
C GLY A 70 -21.96 -2.72 27.44
N ASP A 71 -22.58 -3.30 26.43
CA ASP A 71 -22.21 -4.62 25.90
C ASP A 71 -21.02 -4.61 24.93
N SER A 72 -20.37 -3.45 24.72
CA SER A 72 -19.35 -3.29 23.71
C SER A 72 -18.07 -2.63 24.23
N ILE A 73 -16.94 -3.06 23.70
CA ILE A 73 -15.66 -2.35 23.85
C ILE A 73 -15.47 -1.50 22.61
N LEU A 74 -15.49 -0.19 22.84
CA LEU A 74 -15.20 0.83 21.85
C LEU A 74 -13.71 1.06 21.82
N VAL A 75 -13.10 0.99 20.66
CA VAL A 75 -11.67 1.26 20.48
C VAL A 75 -11.51 2.50 19.62
N SER A 76 -10.78 3.47 20.16
CA SER A 76 -10.30 4.62 19.38
C SER A 76 -8.82 4.45 19.17
N PHE A 77 -8.34 4.74 17.95
CA PHE A 77 -6.91 4.74 17.69
C PHE A 77 -6.55 5.76 16.61
N SER A 78 -5.33 6.26 16.69
CA SER A 78 -4.80 7.21 15.71
C SER A 78 -3.34 6.92 15.41
N THR A 79 -2.94 7.18 14.14
CA THR A 79 -1.56 7.04 13.69
C THR A 79 -1.10 8.30 12.99
N SER A 80 0.10 8.75 13.32
CA SER A 80 0.68 9.98 12.73
C SER A 80 1.27 9.75 11.33
N ARG A 81 1.55 8.51 10.94
CA ARG A 81 2.29 8.15 9.72
C ARG A 81 1.54 7.21 8.78
N ALA A 82 0.21 7.25 8.74
CA ALA A 82 -0.54 6.45 7.78
C ALA A 82 -0.22 6.85 6.33
N LEU A 83 -0.16 8.15 6.04
CA LEU A 83 0.19 8.69 4.73
C LEU A 83 1.61 9.24 4.74
N THR A 84 2.52 8.55 4.05
CA THR A 84 3.84 9.08 3.69
C THR A 84 3.73 9.78 2.33
N PRO A 85 4.66 10.68 1.97
CA PRO A 85 4.67 11.33 0.66
C PRO A 85 4.63 10.35 -0.52
N SER A 86 5.31 9.21 -0.38
CA SER A 86 5.31 8.16 -1.41
C SER A 86 3.95 7.48 -1.57
N ILE A 87 3.21 7.30 -0.48
CA ILE A 87 1.86 6.75 -0.49
C ILE A 87 0.87 7.77 -1.08
N GLU A 88 0.99 9.05 -0.71
CA GLU A 88 0.19 10.13 -1.29
C GLU A 88 0.36 10.19 -2.81
N GLN A 89 1.59 10.19 -3.29
CA GLN A 89 1.90 10.16 -4.73
C GLN A 89 1.33 8.91 -5.42
N ALA A 90 1.36 7.75 -4.78
CA ALA A 90 0.76 6.53 -5.32
C ALA A 90 -0.76 6.68 -5.46
N ILE A 91 -1.44 7.23 -4.45
CA ILE A 91 -2.89 7.48 -4.50
C ILE A 91 -3.23 8.49 -5.60
N GLU A 92 -2.52 9.61 -5.69
CA GLU A 92 -2.72 10.65 -6.70
C GLU A 92 -2.49 10.15 -8.13
N SER A 93 -1.60 9.16 -8.31
CA SER A 93 -1.42 8.46 -9.60
C SER A 93 -2.57 7.51 -9.95
N GLY A 94 -3.62 7.43 -9.13
CA GLY A 94 -4.78 6.59 -9.32
C GLY A 94 -4.61 5.15 -8.80
N LEU A 95 -3.51 4.83 -8.11
CA LEU A 95 -3.31 3.51 -7.52
C LEU A 95 -4.16 3.34 -6.25
N PRO A 96 -5.10 2.37 -6.20
CA PRO A 96 -5.84 2.08 -5.00
C PRO A 96 -4.89 1.65 -3.88
N THR A 97 -4.99 2.30 -2.74
CA THR A 97 -4.14 2.01 -1.58
C THR A 97 -5.00 1.58 -0.42
N THR A 98 -4.64 0.47 0.22
CA THR A 98 -5.37 -0.07 1.36
C THR A 98 -4.52 0.03 2.63
N PHE A 99 -5.10 0.65 3.65
CA PHE A 99 -4.59 0.74 5.01
C PHE A 99 -5.31 -0.30 5.84
N THR A 100 -4.58 -1.27 6.39
CA THR A 100 -5.15 -2.35 7.19
C THR A 100 -4.67 -2.25 8.63
N TYR A 101 -5.60 -2.30 9.56
CA TYR A 101 -5.35 -2.30 11.00
C TYR A 101 -5.90 -3.59 11.58
N ASP A 102 -5.01 -4.45 12.07
CA ASP A 102 -5.37 -5.64 12.82
C ASP A 102 -5.43 -5.24 14.31
N VAL A 103 -6.59 -5.38 14.91
CA VAL A 103 -6.88 -5.03 16.30
C VAL A 103 -7.10 -6.32 17.07
N GLU A 104 -6.31 -6.54 18.12
CA GLU A 104 -6.37 -7.74 18.96
C GLU A 104 -6.65 -7.37 20.40
N LEU A 105 -7.65 -8.02 20.99
CA LEU A 105 -7.93 -7.95 22.40
C LEU A 105 -7.25 -9.13 23.09
N ARG A 106 -6.35 -8.86 24.02
CA ARG A 106 -5.56 -9.87 24.70
C ARG A 106 -5.72 -9.75 26.22
N ARG A 107 -5.67 -10.88 26.90
CA ARG A 107 -5.57 -10.97 28.35
C ARG A 107 -4.12 -11.26 28.70
N PRO A 108 -3.42 -10.39 29.45
CA PRO A 108 -2.08 -10.66 29.95
C PRO A 108 -2.05 -11.96 30.77
N SER A 109 -1.01 -12.76 30.58
CA SER A 109 -0.81 -13.99 31.33
C SER A 109 0.52 -13.95 32.04
N PHE A 110 0.51 -14.33 33.33
CA PHE A 110 1.71 -14.31 34.16
C PHE A 110 2.81 -15.30 33.71
N PHE A 111 2.42 -16.38 32.96
CA PHE A 111 3.36 -17.48 32.75
C PHE A 111 4.09 -17.53 31.43
N TRP A 112 3.52 -17.13 30.26
CA TRP A 112 4.23 -17.28 28.97
C TRP A 112 3.77 -16.34 27.86
N PHE A 113 2.51 -16.36 27.50
CA PHE A 113 2.00 -15.56 26.39
C PHE A 113 0.62 -14.98 26.75
N ASP A 114 0.38 -13.76 26.28
CA ASP A 114 -0.93 -13.15 26.39
C ASP A 114 -1.97 -13.97 25.62
N LYS A 115 -3.08 -14.28 26.27
CA LYS A 115 -4.17 -15.02 25.64
C LYS A 115 -4.93 -14.10 24.70
N LEU A 116 -5.02 -14.45 23.42
CA LEU A 116 -5.92 -13.78 22.47
C LEU A 116 -7.37 -14.09 22.88
N VAL A 117 -8.16 -13.03 23.12
CA VAL A 117 -9.58 -13.11 23.47
C VAL A 117 -10.43 -12.90 22.23
N ALA A 118 -10.18 -11.81 21.49
CA ALA A 118 -10.89 -11.49 20.28
C ALA A 118 -10.00 -10.72 19.31
N SER A 119 -10.35 -10.71 18.03
CA SER A 119 -9.66 -9.94 17.00
C SER A 119 -10.65 -9.30 16.04
N ALA A 120 -10.32 -8.11 15.53
CA ALA A 120 -11.08 -7.40 14.52
C ALA A 120 -10.11 -6.81 13.49
N ARG A 121 -10.58 -6.66 12.26
CA ARG A 121 -9.81 -6.05 11.17
C ARG A 121 -10.54 -4.85 10.60
N ILE A 122 -9.85 -3.72 10.60
CA ILE A 122 -10.30 -2.50 9.96
C ILE A 122 -9.45 -2.27 8.72
N ALA A 123 -10.09 -2.02 7.58
CA ALA A 123 -9.39 -1.67 6.36
C ALA A 123 -10.01 -0.42 5.73
N ALA A 124 -9.17 0.55 5.39
CA ALA A 124 -9.59 1.75 4.64
C ALA A 124 -8.93 1.71 3.27
N THR A 125 -9.73 1.63 2.21
CA THR A 125 -9.23 1.65 0.84
C THR A 125 -9.48 3.03 0.25
N VAL A 126 -8.41 3.67 -0.21
CA VAL A 126 -8.44 4.99 -0.87
C VAL A 126 -8.19 4.81 -2.35
N ARG A 127 -9.02 5.43 -3.17
CA ARG A 127 -8.88 5.53 -4.61
C ARG A 127 -9.09 6.98 -5.05
N PHE A 128 -8.16 7.52 -5.82
CA PHE A 128 -8.31 8.81 -6.49
C PHE A 128 -8.84 8.61 -7.91
N ASP A 129 -9.85 9.37 -8.28
CA ASP A 129 -10.37 9.43 -9.65
C ASP A 129 -9.84 10.72 -10.31
N PRO A 130 -8.92 10.61 -11.29
CA PRO A 130 -8.33 11.79 -11.94
C PRO A 130 -9.33 12.56 -12.82
N LEU A 131 -10.41 11.91 -13.28
CA LEU A 131 -11.41 12.57 -14.13
C LEU A 131 -12.30 13.52 -13.33
N THR A 132 -12.78 13.07 -12.18
CA THR A 132 -13.63 13.85 -11.28
C THR A 132 -12.82 14.61 -10.23
N ARG A 133 -11.51 14.34 -10.11
CA ARG A 133 -10.60 14.87 -9.10
C ARG A 133 -11.09 14.62 -7.66
N ARG A 134 -11.68 13.45 -7.44
CA ARG A 134 -12.24 13.08 -6.14
C ARG A 134 -11.57 11.82 -5.58
N TYR A 135 -11.44 11.82 -4.28
CA TYR A 135 -11.03 10.64 -3.52
C TYR A 135 -12.28 9.87 -3.09
N HIS A 136 -12.24 8.56 -3.25
CA HIS A 136 -13.23 7.61 -2.74
C HIS A 136 -12.57 6.79 -1.64
N VAL A 137 -13.15 6.79 -0.47
CA VAL A 137 -12.66 6.04 0.70
C VAL A 137 -13.72 5.05 1.13
N THR A 138 -13.38 3.76 1.10
CA THR A 138 -14.24 2.68 1.56
C THR A 138 -13.66 2.12 2.84
N LEU A 139 -14.41 2.21 3.94
CA LEU A 139 -14.07 1.62 5.22
C LEU A 139 -14.71 0.24 5.34
N LEU A 140 -13.89 -0.77 5.64
CA LEU A 140 -14.34 -2.13 5.88
C LEU A 140 -14.04 -2.52 7.32
N GLN A 141 -15.00 -3.20 7.95
CA GLN A 141 -14.82 -3.85 9.26
C GLN A 141 -15.06 -5.35 9.08
N ASP A 142 -14.07 -6.17 9.38
CA ASP A 142 -14.09 -7.62 9.22
C ASP A 142 -14.53 -8.09 7.82
N GLY A 143 -14.06 -7.33 6.80
CA GLY A 143 -14.36 -7.60 5.40
C GLY A 143 -15.72 -7.13 4.90
N ARG A 144 -16.54 -6.50 5.75
CA ARG A 144 -17.83 -5.90 5.38
C ARG A 144 -17.66 -4.40 5.22
N VAL A 145 -18.29 -3.83 4.22
CA VAL A 145 -18.30 -2.37 4.04
C VAL A 145 -19.10 -1.75 5.19
N ALA A 146 -18.43 -0.94 5.99
CA ALA A 146 -19.04 -0.20 7.09
C ALA A 146 -19.45 1.20 6.64
N GLU A 147 -18.64 1.84 5.80
CA GLU A 147 -18.89 3.20 5.35
C GLU A 147 -18.19 3.48 4.02
N GLU A 148 -18.80 4.34 3.20
CA GLU A 148 -18.20 4.90 1.98
C GLU A 148 -18.29 6.42 2.02
N ARG A 149 -17.19 7.08 1.66
CA ARG A 149 -17.07 8.53 1.65
C ARG A 149 -16.40 8.97 0.36
N ALA A 150 -16.73 10.18 -0.10
CA ALA A 150 -16.06 10.82 -1.23
C ALA A 150 -15.78 12.30 -0.91
N THR A 151 -14.58 12.77 -1.24
CA THR A 151 -14.15 14.14 -1.04
C THR A 151 -13.19 14.59 -2.15
N ASP A 152 -13.04 15.88 -2.34
CA ASP A 152 -11.99 16.48 -3.16
C ASP A 152 -10.78 16.95 -2.32
N ARG A 153 -10.83 16.78 -0.99
CA ARG A 153 -9.85 17.27 -0.03
C ARG A 153 -8.93 16.17 0.50
N ALA A 154 -7.65 16.30 0.22
CA ALA A 154 -6.65 15.34 0.68
C ALA A 154 -6.48 15.31 2.22
N ASP A 155 -6.70 16.45 2.91
CA ASP A 155 -6.64 16.53 4.38
C ASP A 155 -7.74 15.71 5.06
N GLU A 156 -8.93 15.63 4.46
CA GLU A 156 -10.02 14.77 4.94
C GLU A 156 -9.67 13.29 4.76
N VAL A 157 -9.11 12.92 3.60
CA VAL A 157 -8.63 11.54 3.37
C VAL A 157 -7.60 11.15 4.42
N ARG A 158 -6.61 12.02 4.69
CA ARG A 158 -5.60 11.79 5.71
C ARG A 158 -6.23 11.51 7.07
N ARG A 159 -7.21 12.31 7.48
CA ARG A 159 -7.93 12.11 8.74
C ARG A 159 -8.67 10.78 8.77
N TRP A 160 -9.39 10.43 7.70
CA TRP A 160 -10.20 9.21 7.63
C TRP A 160 -9.38 7.92 7.64
N VAL A 161 -8.13 7.95 7.19
CA VAL A 161 -7.24 6.77 7.24
C VAL A 161 -6.33 6.74 8.46
N SER A 162 -6.25 7.85 9.21
CA SER A 162 -5.34 7.99 10.35
C SER A 162 -6.03 8.02 11.69
N VAL A 163 -7.31 8.39 11.75
CA VAL A 163 -8.05 8.58 13.02
C VAL A 163 -9.35 7.79 12.99
N PHE A 164 -9.48 6.90 13.94
CA PHE A 164 -10.66 6.07 14.15
C PHE A 164 -11.19 6.29 15.55
N GLU A 165 -12.46 6.66 15.66
CA GLU A 165 -13.07 7.02 16.94
C GLU A 165 -14.20 6.06 17.28
N ARG A 166 -14.15 5.52 18.50
CA ARG A 166 -15.22 4.75 19.14
C ARG A 166 -15.79 3.62 18.28
N LEU A 167 -14.91 2.87 17.59
CA LEU A 167 -15.36 1.70 16.84
C LEU A 167 -15.80 0.59 17.79
N PRO A 168 -17.02 0.07 17.67
CA PRO A 168 -17.48 -1.07 18.46
C PRO A 168 -16.88 -2.35 17.90
N LEU A 169 -15.71 -2.77 18.44
CA LEU A 169 -14.95 -3.88 17.87
C LEU A 169 -15.18 -5.20 18.62
N PHE A 170 -15.41 -5.15 19.93
CA PHE A 170 -15.51 -6.37 20.73
C PHE A 170 -16.73 -6.33 21.64
N SER A 171 -17.23 -7.51 22.05
CA SER A 171 -18.31 -7.66 23.03
C SER A 171 -17.73 -7.80 24.43
N THR A 172 -18.37 -7.17 25.42
CA THR A 172 -18.02 -7.34 26.84
C THR A 172 -18.43 -8.71 27.39
N ARG A 173 -19.30 -9.47 26.70
CA ARG A 173 -19.78 -10.78 27.12
C ARG A 173 -18.70 -11.84 27.26
N GLU A 174 -17.59 -11.66 26.55
CA GLU A 174 -16.43 -12.57 26.58
C GLU A 174 -15.42 -12.19 27.66
N LEU A 175 -15.67 -11.11 28.42
CA LEU A 175 -14.76 -10.59 29.42
C LEU A 175 -15.12 -11.10 30.81
N THR A 176 -14.09 -11.28 31.61
CA THR A 176 -14.19 -11.56 33.03
C THR A 176 -14.06 -10.26 33.80
N GLU A 177 -14.92 -10.03 34.77
CA GLU A 177 -14.90 -8.87 35.66
C GLU A 177 -13.56 -8.78 36.42
N GLN A 178 -13.14 -7.55 36.76
CA GLN A 178 -11.93 -7.26 37.53
C GLN A 178 -10.67 -7.90 36.94
N THR A 179 -10.63 -8.04 35.63
CA THR A 179 -9.49 -8.61 34.89
C THR A 179 -8.89 -7.57 33.97
N ASP A 180 -7.57 -7.59 33.90
CA ASP A 180 -6.81 -6.71 33.00
C ASP A 180 -6.81 -7.26 31.57
N TYR A 181 -7.00 -6.36 30.63
CA TYR A 181 -6.95 -6.61 29.19
C TYR A 181 -6.05 -5.59 28.50
N ALA A 182 -5.53 -5.95 27.35
CA ALA A 182 -4.78 -5.05 26.50
C ALA A 182 -5.30 -5.12 25.06
N VAL A 183 -5.47 -3.96 24.44
CA VAL A 183 -5.77 -3.84 23.03
C VAL A 183 -4.47 -3.55 22.28
N HIS A 184 -4.14 -4.40 21.33
CA HIS A 184 -3.00 -4.23 20.45
C HIS A 184 -3.49 -3.88 19.05
N VAL A 185 -2.92 -2.84 18.45
CA VAL A 185 -3.22 -2.41 17.08
C VAL A 185 -1.96 -2.49 16.24
N ARG A 186 -2.05 -3.14 15.09
CA ARG A 186 -0.98 -3.23 14.10
C ARG A 186 -1.44 -2.70 12.77
N GLY A 187 -0.78 -1.65 12.27
CA GLY A 187 -1.08 -1.02 10.99
C GLY A 187 -0.18 -1.52 9.87
N ARG A 188 -0.76 -1.73 8.70
CA ARG A 188 -0.05 -2.06 7.46
C ARG A 188 -0.64 -1.26 6.31
N THR A 189 0.21 -0.75 5.42
CA THR A 189 -0.22 -0.05 4.22
C THR A 189 0.25 -0.82 3.00
N THR A 190 -0.67 -1.11 2.10
CA THR A 190 -0.39 -1.87 0.89
C THR A 190 -0.91 -1.10 -0.32
N PRO A 191 -0.04 -0.42 -1.09
CA PRO A 191 -0.40 0.05 -2.41
C PRO A 191 -0.65 -1.17 -3.31
N ARG A 192 -1.78 -1.20 -4.00
CA ARG A 192 -2.14 -2.31 -4.88
C ARG A 192 -1.32 -2.23 -6.18
N ARG A 193 -0.04 -2.58 -6.11
CA ARG A 193 0.75 -2.91 -7.29
C ARG A 193 0.50 -4.37 -7.62
N THR A 194 0.09 -4.64 -8.84
CA THR A 194 -0.25 -5.97 -9.37
C THR A 194 0.91 -6.96 -9.39
N TRP A 195 2.14 -6.55 -9.03
CA TRP A 195 3.35 -7.37 -9.12
C TRP A 195 4.33 -7.10 -7.98
N SER A 196 3.95 -7.38 -6.74
CA SER A 196 4.90 -7.39 -5.64
C SER A 196 4.86 -8.76 -4.94
N PHE A 197 5.72 -9.67 -5.39
CA PHE A 197 6.08 -10.92 -4.68
C PHE A 197 7.01 -10.62 -3.49
N TRP A 198 6.69 -9.62 -2.66
CA TRP A 198 7.49 -9.34 -1.48
C TRP A 198 6.81 -9.89 -0.23
N PRO A 199 7.25 -11.05 0.32
CA PRO A 199 6.56 -11.74 1.42
C PRO A 199 6.77 -11.08 2.80
N TRP A 200 7.53 -10.01 2.90
CA TRP A 200 7.88 -9.37 4.19
C TRP A 200 7.31 -7.97 4.35
N ALA A 201 6.03 -7.78 4.12
CA ALA A 201 5.37 -6.55 4.53
C ALA A 201 5.40 -6.47 6.05
N ARG A 202 6.41 -5.79 6.59
CA ARG A 202 6.50 -5.50 8.03
C ARG A 202 5.35 -4.59 8.43
N PRO A 203 4.76 -4.75 9.62
CA PRO A 203 3.81 -3.78 10.12
C PRO A 203 4.51 -2.42 10.16
N SER A 204 3.91 -1.41 9.53
CA SER A 204 4.46 -0.06 9.45
C SER A 204 4.18 0.77 10.71
N ALA A 205 3.28 0.28 11.57
CA ALA A 205 2.88 0.95 12.80
C ALA A 205 2.35 -0.04 13.82
N HIS A 206 2.59 0.22 15.10
CA HIS A 206 2.01 -0.57 16.19
C HIS A 206 1.67 0.31 17.39
N GLY A 207 0.74 -0.15 18.22
CA GLY A 207 0.36 0.48 19.47
C GLY A 207 -0.39 -0.48 20.37
N SER A 208 -0.37 -0.20 21.66
CA SER A 208 -1.14 -0.97 22.63
C SER A 208 -1.59 -0.11 23.79
N ALA A 209 -2.73 -0.46 24.37
CA ALA A 209 -3.22 0.15 25.61
C ALA A 209 -3.91 -0.91 26.47
N GLY A 210 -3.60 -0.88 27.78
CA GLY A 210 -4.22 -1.71 28.78
C GLY A 210 -5.44 -1.05 29.40
N PHE A 211 -6.40 -1.86 29.87
CA PHE A 211 -7.51 -1.42 30.69
C PHE A 211 -7.98 -2.55 31.60
N THR A 212 -8.55 -2.20 32.76
CA THR A 212 -9.21 -3.16 33.66
C THR A 212 -10.70 -3.14 33.35
N PHE A 213 -11.29 -4.29 33.10
CA PHE A 213 -12.73 -4.38 32.86
C PHE A 213 -13.48 -4.35 34.20
N VAL A 214 -14.26 -3.29 34.41
CA VAL A 214 -15.20 -3.12 35.53
C VAL A 214 -16.58 -2.93 34.90
N PRO A 215 -17.55 -3.79 35.19
CA PRO A 215 -18.91 -3.75 34.60
C PRO A 215 -19.70 -2.51 35.03
#